data_fa328d1036c0e743fa21d39781318222
#
_entry.id   fa328d1036c0e743fa21d39781318222
#
_cell.length_a   1.000
_cell.length_b   1.000
_cell.length_c   1.000
_cell.angle_alpha   90.00
_cell.angle_beta   90.00
_cell.angle_gamma   90.00
#
_symmetry.space_group_name_H-M   'P 1'
#
loop_
_entity.id
_entity.type
_entity.pdbx_description
1 polymer ?
#
loop_
_entity_poly.entity_id
_entity_poly.type
_entity_poly.pdbx_seq_one_letter_code
_entity_poly.pdbx_strand_id
1 'polypeptide(L)'
;KVNPRPEKNIQKDKMNGDIELEILEIKVLGAAKELPFQKEEDVNIDTHLDNLPLTLRKAKYTAIFRIQANIVKAFRDFFSKEGFVEFQAPKLIGDDAEGGANSFDVTYFKHIAHLAQSPQLYKQIMVGVFERVFTVGNVYRAEKHSTTRHLNEYTSMDIEMGFIKDHYDIMNIENGFLSYLSEILSKNCSEEFKMLGATIPNVPSDIPKLTLREAQVLITKETGKDCTNEPDLEPEHERWLCEYAKNTFDSDFIFVTNFPTAKRPFYTYRDEKDPTYTKGFDLLFRGVEITTGAQRIHDYDALVSSMQEKKLDTEKFSYYLQAFKSGMPPHGGFGLGLERLTAKLLGIENVKEAALFPRDMNRIDNLL
;
A
#
# COMPACT_ATOMS: atom_id res chain seq x y z
N LYS A 1 -5.39 39.17 -23.44
CA LYS A 1 -5.67 40.29 -22.54
C LYS A 1 -6.54 39.78 -21.39
N VAL A 2 -6.26 40.23 -20.17
CA VAL A 2 -7.11 39.92 -18.99
C VAL A 2 -8.11 41.04 -18.79
N ASN A 3 -9.38 40.70 -18.69
CA ASN A 3 -10.45 41.63 -18.42
C ASN A 3 -11.22 41.24 -17.14
N PRO A 4 -11.70 42.19 -16.32
CA PRO A 4 -12.58 41.84 -15.22
C PRO A 4 -13.92 41.32 -15.76
N ARG A 5 -14.49 40.32 -15.12
CA ARG A 5 -15.86 39.88 -15.44
C ARG A 5 -16.88 40.86 -14.92
N PRO A 6 -18.00 41.08 -15.64
CA PRO A 6 -19.13 41.75 -15.06
C PRO A 6 -19.58 41.09 -13.76
N GLU A 7 -20.01 41.85 -12.75
CA GLU A 7 -20.41 41.34 -11.42
C GLU A 7 -21.32 40.10 -11.46
N LYS A 8 -22.30 40.11 -12.37
CA LYS A 8 -23.29 39.03 -12.58
C LYS A 8 -22.67 37.73 -13.11
N ASN A 9 -21.43 37.75 -13.64
CA ASN A 9 -20.75 36.64 -14.26
C ASN A 9 -19.53 36.15 -13.41
N ILE A 10 -19.33 36.77 -12.25
CA ILE A 10 -18.25 36.36 -11.33
C ILE A 10 -18.53 34.96 -10.77
N GLN A 11 -17.60 34.03 -10.94
CA GLN A 11 -17.65 32.67 -10.39
C GLN A 11 -16.90 32.66 -9.06
N LYS A 12 -17.61 33.01 -7.97
CA LYS A 12 -17.00 33.17 -6.63
C LYS A 12 -16.36 31.92 -6.05
N ASP A 13 -16.73 30.74 -6.55
CA ASP A 13 -16.26 29.41 -6.19
C ASP A 13 -15.04 28.93 -6.99
N LYS A 14 -14.55 29.78 -7.93
CA LYS A 14 -13.39 29.42 -8.77
C LYS A 14 -12.23 30.39 -8.57
N MET A 15 -11.03 29.84 -8.59
CA MET A 15 -9.81 30.65 -8.64
C MET A 15 -9.84 31.54 -9.89
N ASN A 16 -9.57 32.84 -9.74
CA ASN A 16 -9.65 33.84 -10.81
C ASN A 16 -11.03 33.90 -11.48
N GLY A 17 -12.10 33.57 -10.75
CA GLY A 17 -13.47 33.58 -11.24
C GLY A 17 -14.01 35.00 -11.51
N ASP A 18 -13.28 36.03 -11.11
CA ASP A 18 -13.55 37.47 -11.31
C ASP A 18 -12.97 38.03 -12.60
N ILE A 19 -12.19 37.24 -13.34
CA ILE A 19 -11.53 37.63 -14.59
C ILE A 19 -11.91 36.74 -15.77
N GLU A 20 -11.72 37.24 -16.98
CA GLU A 20 -11.81 36.50 -18.22
C GLU A 20 -10.64 36.81 -19.16
N LEU A 21 -10.31 35.85 -20.04
CA LEU A 21 -9.26 36.00 -21.04
C LEU A 21 -9.85 36.35 -22.39
N GLU A 22 -9.54 37.56 -22.88
CA GLU A 22 -9.79 37.95 -24.27
C GLU A 22 -8.64 37.49 -25.15
N ILE A 23 -8.92 36.56 -26.05
CA ILE A 23 -7.94 36.02 -26.98
C ILE A 23 -7.69 37.01 -28.09
N LEU A 24 -6.47 37.54 -28.17
CA LEU A 24 -6.04 38.48 -29.24
C LEU A 24 -5.32 37.75 -30.36
N GLU A 25 -4.58 36.72 -30.03
CA GLU A 25 -3.81 35.90 -30.96
C GLU A 25 -3.72 34.49 -30.43
N ILE A 26 -3.76 33.49 -31.31
CA ILE A 26 -3.52 32.06 -31.00
C ILE A 26 -2.41 31.54 -31.90
N LYS A 27 -1.36 31.02 -31.26
CA LYS A 27 -0.31 30.25 -31.94
C LYS A 27 -0.42 28.78 -31.58
N VAL A 28 -0.68 27.92 -32.55
CA VAL A 28 -0.67 26.46 -32.36
C VAL A 28 0.77 26.01 -32.28
N LEU A 29 1.19 25.50 -31.09
CA LEU A 29 2.55 24.97 -30.85
C LEU A 29 2.68 23.52 -31.29
N GLY A 30 1.61 22.75 -31.22
CA GLY A 30 1.53 21.36 -31.65
C GLY A 30 0.09 21.02 -32.05
N ALA A 31 -0.12 20.65 -33.29
CA ALA A 31 -1.46 20.30 -33.77
C ALA A 31 -1.86 18.92 -33.23
N ALA A 32 -3.06 18.80 -32.70
CA ALA A 32 -3.66 17.54 -32.29
C ALA A 32 -4.34 16.88 -33.50
N LYS A 33 -4.30 15.54 -33.56
CA LYS A 33 -5.19 14.75 -34.39
C LYS A 33 -6.52 14.51 -33.69
N GLU A 34 -7.47 13.93 -34.40
CA GLU A 34 -8.75 13.53 -33.84
C GLU A 34 -8.58 12.56 -32.66
N LEU A 35 -9.36 12.78 -31.60
CA LEU A 35 -9.33 11.90 -30.43
C LEU A 35 -10.17 10.66 -30.70
N PRO A 36 -9.77 9.48 -30.14
CA PRO A 36 -10.50 8.21 -30.32
C PRO A 36 -11.83 8.16 -29.53
N PHE A 37 -12.10 9.15 -28.66
CA PHE A 37 -13.33 9.30 -27.88
C PHE A 37 -13.62 10.79 -27.63
N GLN A 38 -14.84 11.12 -27.25
CA GLN A 38 -15.22 12.50 -26.92
C GLN A 38 -14.55 12.93 -25.59
N LYS A 39 -14.05 14.16 -25.54
CA LYS A 39 -13.27 14.67 -24.41
C LYS A 39 -14.02 14.61 -23.08
N GLU A 40 -15.32 14.90 -23.09
CA GLU A 40 -16.21 14.93 -21.93
C GLU A 40 -16.83 13.57 -21.59
N GLU A 41 -16.67 12.57 -22.45
CA GLU A 41 -17.27 11.25 -22.28
C GLU A 41 -16.55 10.44 -21.17
N ASP A 42 -17.34 9.87 -20.26
CA ASP A 42 -16.83 8.84 -19.33
C ASP A 42 -16.64 7.54 -20.09
N VAL A 43 -15.38 7.17 -20.27
CA VAL A 43 -15.02 5.94 -20.95
C VAL A 43 -14.99 4.77 -19.96
N ASN A 44 -15.32 3.58 -20.44
CA ASN A 44 -15.19 2.35 -19.65
C ASN A 44 -13.72 2.05 -19.34
N ILE A 45 -13.48 1.11 -18.41
CA ILE A 45 -12.12 0.80 -17.93
C ILE A 45 -11.19 0.32 -19.04
N ASP A 46 -11.66 -0.48 -20.00
CA ASP A 46 -10.82 -0.99 -21.09
C ASP A 46 -10.39 0.14 -22.03
N THR A 47 -11.33 1.00 -22.44
CA THR A 47 -11.03 2.19 -23.22
C THR A 47 -10.09 3.14 -22.49
N HIS A 48 -10.25 3.28 -21.14
CA HIS A 48 -9.32 4.06 -20.32
C HIS A 48 -7.91 3.48 -20.40
N LEU A 49 -7.76 2.18 -20.14
CA LEU A 49 -6.47 1.50 -20.11
C LEU A 49 -5.78 1.46 -21.49
N ASP A 50 -6.55 1.38 -22.57
CA ASP A 50 -6.00 1.42 -23.93
C ASP A 50 -5.57 2.81 -24.36
N ASN A 51 -6.05 3.85 -23.69
CA ASN A 51 -5.81 5.25 -24.05
C ASN A 51 -5.24 6.08 -22.88
N LEU A 52 -4.47 5.47 -21.99
CA LEU A 52 -3.89 6.13 -20.79
C LEU A 52 -3.22 7.48 -21.09
N PRO A 53 -2.38 7.64 -22.16
CA PRO A 53 -1.75 8.94 -22.46
C PRO A 53 -2.73 10.08 -22.70
N LEU A 54 -3.98 9.76 -23.03
CA LEU A 54 -5.05 10.72 -23.29
C LEU A 54 -5.98 10.86 -22.08
N THR A 55 -6.44 9.73 -21.53
CA THR A 55 -7.41 9.72 -20.44
C THR A 55 -6.85 10.25 -19.12
N LEU A 56 -5.55 10.04 -18.85
CA LEU A 56 -4.86 10.62 -17.68
C LEU A 56 -4.87 12.17 -17.66
N ARG A 57 -5.15 12.83 -18.78
CA ARG A 57 -5.31 14.28 -18.87
C ARG A 57 -6.67 14.77 -18.36
N LYS A 58 -7.64 13.88 -18.15
CA LYS A 58 -8.95 14.23 -17.58
C LYS A 58 -8.80 14.66 -16.12
N ALA A 59 -9.63 15.62 -15.70
CA ALA A 59 -9.57 16.19 -14.34
C ALA A 59 -9.70 15.12 -13.24
N LYS A 60 -10.58 14.12 -13.42
CA LYS A 60 -10.74 12.97 -12.53
C LYS A 60 -9.38 12.27 -12.24
N TYR A 61 -8.69 11.84 -13.28
CA TYR A 61 -7.43 11.11 -13.13
C TYR A 61 -6.29 12.01 -12.62
N THR A 62 -6.24 13.27 -13.08
CA THR A 62 -5.29 14.25 -12.55
C THR A 62 -5.48 14.43 -11.04
N ALA A 63 -6.71 14.49 -10.55
CA ALA A 63 -7.01 14.59 -9.11
C ALA A 63 -6.56 13.35 -8.35
N ILE A 64 -6.86 12.14 -8.84
CA ILE A 64 -6.43 10.88 -8.24
C ILE A 64 -4.90 10.87 -8.02
N PHE A 65 -4.14 11.18 -9.06
CA PHE A 65 -2.67 11.09 -8.98
C PHE A 65 -2.02 12.27 -8.25
N ARG A 66 -2.69 13.43 -8.13
CA ARG A 66 -2.27 14.48 -7.20
C ARG A 66 -2.43 14.04 -5.75
N ILE A 67 -3.54 13.39 -5.41
CA ILE A 67 -3.73 12.80 -4.07
C ILE A 67 -2.67 11.75 -3.81
N GLN A 68 -2.43 10.83 -4.76
CA GLN A 68 -1.41 9.80 -4.63
C GLN A 68 0.00 10.38 -4.42
N ALA A 69 0.36 11.44 -5.13
CA ALA A 69 1.63 12.15 -4.94
C ALA A 69 1.74 12.76 -3.53
N ASN A 70 0.63 13.29 -2.97
CA ASN A 70 0.61 13.78 -1.59
C ASN A 70 0.70 12.65 -0.56
N ILE A 71 0.15 11.45 -0.83
CA ILE A 71 0.33 10.27 0.04
C ILE A 71 1.81 9.91 0.15
N VAL A 72 2.50 9.76 -0.99
CA VAL A 72 3.95 9.45 -1.02
C VAL A 72 4.76 10.53 -0.31
N LYS A 73 4.44 11.80 -0.57
CA LYS A 73 5.11 12.92 0.10
C LYS A 73 4.89 12.89 1.61
N ALA A 74 3.67 12.68 2.07
CA ALA A 74 3.34 12.59 3.49
C ALA A 74 4.07 11.43 4.17
N PHE A 75 4.19 10.27 3.51
CA PHE A 75 4.94 9.13 4.01
C PHE A 75 6.41 9.49 4.24
N ARG A 76 7.07 10.07 3.24
CA ARG A 76 8.47 10.52 3.35
C ARG A 76 8.65 11.58 4.43
N ASP A 77 7.78 12.59 4.46
CA ASP A 77 7.86 13.69 5.42
C ASP A 77 7.71 13.19 6.86
N PHE A 78 6.72 12.30 7.10
CA PHE A 78 6.45 11.75 8.43
C PHE A 78 7.62 10.89 8.92
N PHE A 79 8.02 9.87 8.15
CA PHE A 79 9.07 8.96 8.61
C PHE A 79 10.43 9.63 8.72
N SER A 80 10.76 10.60 7.85
CA SER A 80 11.97 11.40 8.01
C SER A 80 11.96 12.21 9.31
N LYS A 81 10.81 12.79 9.72
CA LYS A 81 10.67 13.51 11.00
C LYS A 81 10.81 12.58 12.21
N GLU A 82 10.34 11.35 12.09
CA GLU A 82 10.45 10.31 13.11
C GLU A 82 11.85 9.66 13.18
N GLY A 83 12.82 10.19 12.43
CA GLY A 83 14.21 9.75 12.44
C GLY A 83 14.49 8.50 11.60
N PHE A 84 13.62 8.17 10.66
CA PHE A 84 13.86 7.08 9.72
C PHE A 84 14.72 7.56 8.55
N VAL A 85 15.61 6.69 8.06
CA VAL A 85 16.45 6.93 6.89
C VAL A 85 15.85 6.25 5.67
N GLU A 86 15.63 7.00 4.57
CA GLU A 86 15.20 6.41 3.29
C GLU A 86 16.36 5.66 2.65
N PHE A 87 16.14 4.40 2.25
CA PHE A 87 17.12 3.61 1.50
C PHE A 87 16.52 3.06 0.22
N GLN A 88 17.39 2.69 -0.73
CA GLN A 88 16.99 2.10 -2.00
C GLN A 88 17.25 0.59 -1.98
N ALA A 89 16.18 -0.20 -1.98
CA ALA A 89 16.28 -1.65 -2.10
C ALA A 89 16.47 -2.07 -3.56
N PRO A 90 17.36 -3.04 -3.85
CA PRO A 90 17.49 -3.59 -5.20
C PRO A 90 16.21 -4.27 -5.66
N LYS A 91 15.96 -4.20 -6.97
CA LYS A 91 14.78 -4.83 -7.62
C LYS A 91 15.14 -6.13 -8.34
N LEU A 92 16.41 -6.31 -8.71
CA LEU A 92 16.95 -7.59 -9.15
C LEU A 92 17.54 -8.31 -7.95
N ILE A 93 17.03 -9.49 -7.64
CA ILE A 93 17.41 -10.28 -6.47
C ILE A 93 17.79 -11.70 -6.89
N GLY A 94 18.65 -12.34 -6.09
CA GLY A 94 19.10 -13.71 -6.36
C GLY A 94 18.08 -14.75 -5.93
N ASP A 95 17.46 -14.57 -4.78
CA ASP A 95 16.42 -15.46 -4.24
C ASP A 95 15.33 -14.63 -3.55
N ASP A 96 14.09 -15.14 -3.57
CA ASP A 96 12.92 -14.42 -3.08
C ASP A 96 12.62 -14.74 -1.61
N ALA A 97 12.42 -13.71 -0.81
CA ALA A 97 12.05 -13.82 0.60
C ALA A 97 10.69 -14.48 0.83
N GLU A 98 9.77 -14.33 -0.12
CA GLU A 98 8.38 -14.77 -0.01
C GLU A 98 8.14 -16.19 -0.55
N GLY A 99 9.22 -16.93 -0.87
CA GLY A 99 9.14 -18.33 -1.31
C GLY A 99 9.02 -18.55 -2.82
N GLY A 100 9.23 -17.54 -3.65
CA GLY A 100 9.46 -17.67 -5.10
C GLY A 100 8.28 -18.08 -5.98
N ALA A 101 7.16 -18.51 -5.42
CA ALA A 101 6.05 -19.10 -6.21
C ALA A 101 5.38 -18.13 -7.20
N ASN A 102 5.51 -16.81 -6.97
CA ASN A 102 4.90 -15.76 -7.78
C ASN A 102 5.91 -14.68 -8.20
N SER A 103 7.18 -15.05 -8.43
CA SER A 103 8.20 -14.14 -8.92
C SER A 103 8.29 -14.14 -10.44
N PHE A 104 8.72 -13.02 -11.02
CA PHE A 104 9.11 -12.94 -12.41
C PHE A 104 10.59 -13.27 -12.54
N ASP A 105 10.92 -14.25 -13.38
CA ASP A 105 12.30 -14.62 -13.70
C ASP A 105 12.89 -13.62 -14.70
N VAL A 106 14.14 -13.24 -14.47
CA VAL A 106 14.92 -12.36 -15.35
C VAL A 106 16.21 -13.04 -15.74
N THR A 107 16.46 -13.14 -17.04
CA THR A 107 17.77 -13.60 -17.53
C THR A 107 18.83 -12.58 -17.14
N TYR A 108 19.71 -12.95 -16.22
CA TYR A 108 20.80 -12.12 -15.74
C TYR A 108 22.14 -12.72 -16.17
N PHE A 109 22.62 -12.34 -17.34
CA PHE A 109 23.78 -12.94 -18.02
C PHE A 109 23.60 -14.45 -18.20
N LYS A 110 24.39 -15.26 -17.49
CA LYS A 110 24.32 -16.75 -17.50
C LYS A 110 23.49 -17.34 -16.36
N HIS A 111 22.87 -16.48 -15.55
CA HIS A 111 22.11 -16.84 -14.36
C HIS A 111 20.65 -16.41 -14.49
N ILE A 112 19.81 -16.89 -13.59
CA ILE A 112 18.46 -16.39 -13.40
C ILE A 112 18.47 -15.53 -12.15
N ALA A 113 17.93 -14.33 -12.26
CA ALA A 113 17.55 -13.44 -11.17
C ALA A 113 16.02 -13.32 -11.12
N HIS A 114 15.52 -12.71 -10.08
CA HIS A 114 14.08 -12.48 -9.90
C HIS A 114 13.77 -10.99 -9.70
N LEU A 115 12.57 -10.56 -10.07
CA LEU A 115 12.07 -9.25 -9.67
C LEU A 115 11.55 -9.33 -8.23
N ALA A 116 11.98 -8.39 -7.39
CA ALA A 116 11.67 -8.38 -5.96
C ALA A 116 10.17 -8.24 -5.68
N GLN A 117 9.60 -9.16 -4.92
CA GLN A 117 8.21 -9.11 -4.45
C GLN A 117 8.03 -8.15 -3.26
N SER A 118 9.12 -7.86 -2.54
CA SER A 118 9.15 -7.02 -1.35
C SER A 118 10.60 -6.60 -1.05
N PRO A 119 10.84 -5.46 -0.37
CA PRO A 119 12.17 -5.12 0.14
C PRO A 119 12.50 -5.82 1.48
N GLN A 120 11.76 -6.84 1.89
CA GLN A 120 11.75 -7.39 3.27
C GLN A 120 13.13 -7.73 3.82
N LEU A 121 13.94 -8.50 3.10
CA LEU A 121 15.26 -8.90 3.60
C LEU A 121 16.19 -7.70 3.76
N TYR A 122 16.13 -6.77 2.82
CA TYR A 122 16.97 -5.58 2.81
C TYR A 122 16.59 -4.60 3.93
N LYS A 123 15.30 -4.34 4.16
CA LYS A 123 14.90 -3.44 5.24
C LYS A 123 15.27 -3.98 6.63
N GLN A 124 15.23 -5.31 6.83
CA GLN A 124 15.72 -5.91 8.07
C GLN A 124 17.25 -5.76 8.22
N ILE A 125 18.04 -6.03 7.17
CA ILE A 125 19.50 -5.80 7.19
C ILE A 125 19.80 -4.34 7.55
N MET A 126 19.05 -3.38 6.95
CA MET A 126 19.29 -1.94 7.14
C MET A 126 18.94 -1.43 8.54
N VAL A 127 18.11 -2.15 9.31
CA VAL A 127 17.91 -1.86 10.74
C VAL A 127 19.23 -1.99 11.52
N GLY A 128 20.08 -2.96 11.17
CA GLY A 128 21.41 -3.10 11.77
C GLY A 128 22.37 -1.95 11.43
N VAL A 129 22.01 -1.11 10.43
CA VAL A 129 22.84 0.02 9.96
C VAL A 129 22.32 1.36 10.48
N PHE A 130 21.01 1.59 10.40
CA PHE A 130 20.39 2.89 10.68
C PHE A 130 19.33 2.86 11.79
N GLU A 131 19.06 1.71 12.40
CA GLU A 131 18.04 1.49 13.42
C GLU A 131 16.59 1.67 12.91
N ARG A 132 16.31 2.70 12.15
CA ARG A 132 15.00 3.04 11.57
C ARG A 132 15.14 3.36 10.10
N VAL A 133 14.43 2.62 9.27
CA VAL A 133 14.53 2.75 7.81
C VAL A 133 13.17 2.71 7.14
N PHE A 134 13.07 3.37 6.00
CA PHE A 134 11.93 3.24 5.11
C PHE A 134 12.37 3.23 3.64
N THR A 135 11.52 2.71 2.78
CA THR A 135 11.69 2.74 1.33
C THR A 135 10.35 2.87 0.64
N VAL A 136 10.34 3.57 -0.49
CA VAL A 136 9.19 3.68 -1.39
C VAL A 136 9.64 3.23 -2.76
N GLY A 137 9.04 2.20 -3.29
CA GLY A 137 9.43 1.71 -4.61
C GLY A 137 8.61 0.53 -5.11
N ASN A 138 8.75 0.27 -6.41
CA ASN A 138 7.98 -0.78 -7.06
C ASN A 138 8.39 -2.15 -6.55
N VAL A 139 7.39 -3.03 -6.47
CA VAL A 139 7.51 -4.45 -6.20
C VAL A 139 6.69 -5.23 -7.23
N TYR A 140 7.02 -6.51 -7.41
CA TYR A 140 6.54 -7.29 -8.54
C TYR A 140 5.99 -8.63 -8.05
N ARG A 141 4.77 -8.96 -8.46
CA ARG A 141 4.13 -10.23 -8.13
C ARG A 141 3.54 -10.85 -9.38
N ALA A 142 4.06 -12.02 -9.79
CA ALA A 142 3.60 -12.76 -10.96
C ALA A 142 2.27 -13.49 -10.67
N GLU A 143 1.29 -12.77 -10.14
CA GLU A 143 -0.02 -13.33 -9.82
C GLU A 143 -0.79 -13.65 -11.09
N LYS A 144 -1.30 -14.89 -11.16
CA LYS A 144 -2.02 -15.43 -12.32
C LYS A 144 -3.53 -15.08 -12.29
N HIS A 145 -3.88 -14.00 -11.60
CA HIS A 145 -5.27 -13.54 -11.46
C HIS A 145 -5.40 -12.09 -11.93
N SER A 146 -6.34 -11.83 -12.84
CA SER A 146 -6.70 -10.47 -13.26
C SER A 146 -8.01 -10.08 -12.58
N THR A 147 -7.93 -9.60 -11.34
CA THR A 147 -9.08 -9.11 -10.57
C THR A 147 -8.98 -7.60 -10.37
N THR A 148 -10.02 -7.00 -9.81
CA THR A 148 -10.04 -5.57 -9.46
C THR A 148 -9.11 -5.20 -8.29
N ARG A 149 -8.47 -6.18 -7.63
CA ARG A 149 -7.62 -6.01 -6.46
C ARG A 149 -6.13 -6.25 -6.72
N HIS A 150 -5.75 -6.79 -7.91
CA HIS A 150 -4.40 -7.27 -8.20
C HIS A 150 -3.72 -6.48 -9.31
N LEU A 151 -2.45 -6.18 -9.06
CA LEU A 151 -1.49 -5.63 -10.01
C LEU A 151 -0.22 -6.49 -9.96
N ASN A 152 0.41 -6.72 -11.10
CA ASN A 152 1.69 -7.43 -11.14
C ASN A 152 2.89 -6.53 -10.79
N GLU A 153 2.72 -5.21 -10.90
CA GLU A 153 3.67 -4.20 -10.46
C GLU A 153 2.91 -3.10 -9.69
N TYR A 154 3.34 -2.79 -8.48
CA TYR A 154 2.75 -1.73 -7.67
C TYR A 154 3.78 -1.10 -6.74
N THR A 155 3.47 0.07 -6.19
CA THR A 155 4.35 0.77 -5.27
C THR A 155 4.12 0.31 -3.84
N SER A 156 5.16 -0.23 -3.21
CA SER A 156 5.17 -0.55 -1.78
C SER A 156 5.87 0.57 -1.00
N MET A 157 5.24 0.98 0.10
CA MET A 157 5.76 1.93 1.08
C MET A 157 6.06 1.14 2.35
N ASP A 158 7.33 0.89 2.60
CA ASP A 158 7.80 -0.03 3.62
C ASP A 158 8.58 0.70 4.71
N ILE A 159 8.38 0.28 5.96
CA ILE A 159 9.23 0.68 7.09
C ILE A 159 9.79 -0.54 7.81
N GLU A 160 10.88 -0.35 8.53
CA GLU A 160 11.37 -1.28 9.53
C GLU A 160 12.09 -0.49 10.64
N MET A 161 11.85 -0.83 11.92
CA MET A 161 12.49 -0.16 13.06
C MET A 161 12.97 -1.15 14.12
N GLY A 162 14.12 -0.88 14.66
CA GLY A 162 14.76 -1.62 15.75
C GLY A 162 14.41 -1.10 17.14
N PHE A 163 14.86 -1.86 18.15
CA PHE A 163 14.70 -1.55 19.59
C PHE A 163 13.24 -1.45 20.04
N ILE A 164 12.36 -2.22 19.39
CA ILE A 164 10.96 -2.32 19.76
C ILE A 164 10.75 -3.24 20.98
N LYS A 165 9.67 -3.04 21.69
CA LYS A 165 9.19 -3.96 22.73
C LYS A 165 8.38 -5.11 22.12
N ASP A 166 7.47 -4.74 21.24
CA ASP A 166 6.61 -5.69 20.53
C ASP A 166 6.02 -5.07 19.24
N HIS A 167 5.12 -5.80 18.59
CA HIS A 167 4.46 -5.34 17.35
C HIS A 167 3.55 -4.12 17.55
N TYR A 168 3.11 -3.82 18.77
CA TYR A 168 2.28 -2.63 19.05
C TYR A 168 3.06 -1.33 18.83
N ASP A 169 4.39 -1.33 18.99
CA ASP A 169 5.22 -0.16 18.66
C ASP A 169 5.12 0.17 17.17
N ILE A 170 5.05 -0.86 16.32
CA ILE A 170 4.89 -0.71 14.87
C ILE A 170 3.48 -0.20 14.52
N MET A 171 2.45 -0.76 15.14
CA MET A 171 1.06 -0.33 14.96
C MET A 171 0.87 1.14 15.40
N ASN A 172 1.51 1.54 16.48
CA ASN A 172 1.44 2.91 16.99
C ASN A 172 2.08 3.92 16.04
N ILE A 173 3.24 3.61 15.46
CA ILE A 173 3.88 4.50 14.48
C ILE A 173 3.06 4.57 13.19
N GLU A 174 2.42 3.48 12.77
CA GLU A 174 1.51 3.47 11.63
C GLU A 174 0.26 4.32 11.90
N ASN A 175 -0.35 4.21 13.09
CA ASN A 175 -1.47 5.07 13.50
C ASN A 175 -1.07 6.56 13.44
N GLY A 176 0.12 6.90 13.95
CA GLY A 176 0.68 8.27 13.85
C GLY A 176 0.81 8.74 12.40
N PHE A 177 1.31 7.89 11.51
CA PHE A 177 1.39 8.19 10.09
C PHE A 177 0.01 8.43 9.45
N LEU A 178 -0.97 7.58 9.72
CA LEU A 178 -2.32 7.73 9.16
C LEU A 178 -3.00 9.01 9.63
N SER A 179 -2.81 9.39 10.90
CA SER A 179 -3.32 10.66 11.45
C SER A 179 -2.67 11.86 10.74
N TYR A 180 -1.35 11.83 10.57
CA TYR A 180 -0.61 12.84 9.82
C TYR A 180 -1.05 12.91 8.35
N LEU A 181 -1.22 11.74 7.70
CA LEU A 181 -1.70 11.66 6.32
C LEU A 181 -3.08 12.32 6.17
N SER A 182 -4.03 12.00 7.07
CA SER A 182 -5.37 12.57 7.07
C SER A 182 -5.33 14.11 7.15
N GLU A 183 -4.47 14.67 8.03
CA GLU A 183 -4.24 16.11 8.14
C GLU A 183 -3.70 16.72 6.83
N ILE A 184 -2.66 16.13 6.25
CA ILE A 184 -2.05 16.60 5.00
C ILE A 184 -3.04 16.54 3.83
N LEU A 185 -3.80 15.46 3.70
CA LEU A 185 -4.82 15.34 2.65
C LEU A 185 -5.94 16.37 2.82
N SER A 186 -6.38 16.60 4.04
CA SER A 186 -7.37 17.65 4.35
C SER A 186 -6.89 19.04 3.95
N LYS A 187 -5.62 19.33 4.21
CA LYS A 187 -5.02 20.64 3.91
C LYS A 187 -4.72 20.85 2.42
N ASN A 188 -4.21 19.82 1.74
CA ASN A 188 -3.62 19.97 0.41
C ASN A 188 -4.51 19.46 -0.73
N CYS A 189 -5.52 18.63 -0.45
CA CYS A 189 -6.28 17.91 -1.47
C CYS A 189 -7.81 18.01 -1.29
N SER A 190 -8.31 18.96 -0.51
CA SER A 190 -9.74 19.11 -0.22
C SER A 190 -10.58 19.29 -1.48
N GLU A 191 -10.09 20.04 -2.48
CA GLU A 191 -10.78 20.26 -3.75
C GLU A 191 -10.82 18.99 -4.61
N GLU A 192 -9.73 18.21 -4.64
CA GLU A 192 -9.66 16.94 -5.33
C GLU A 192 -10.62 15.91 -4.69
N PHE A 193 -10.66 15.82 -3.37
CA PHE A 193 -11.62 14.97 -2.66
C PHE A 193 -13.07 15.36 -2.96
N LYS A 194 -13.38 16.65 -2.93
CA LYS A 194 -14.71 17.15 -3.27
C LYS A 194 -15.08 16.83 -4.73
N MET A 195 -14.17 17.03 -5.66
CA MET A 195 -14.36 16.71 -7.09
C MET A 195 -14.67 15.24 -7.31
N LEU A 196 -13.99 14.35 -6.56
CA LEU A 196 -14.13 12.91 -6.68
C LEU A 196 -15.29 12.34 -5.84
N GLY A 197 -15.98 13.19 -5.05
CA GLY A 197 -17.04 12.74 -4.13
C GLY A 197 -16.55 11.83 -3.02
N ALA A 198 -15.24 11.88 -2.72
CA ALA A 198 -14.60 11.07 -1.70
C ALA A 198 -14.50 11.80 -0.36
N THR A 199 -14.36 11.04 0.72
CA THR A 199 -14.22 11.56 2.08
C THR A 199 -12.87 11.21 2.67
N ILE A 200 -12.27 12.18 3.37
CA ILE A 200 -11.03 11.96 4.14
C ILE A 200 -11.35 11.00 5.29
N PRO A 201 -10.49 9.99 5.56
CA PRO A 201 -10.78 8.99 6.58
C PRO A 201 -10.73 9.56 7.99
N ASN A 202 -11.60 9.03 8.86
CA ASN A 202 -11.52 9.26 10.30
C ASN A 202 -10.49 8.30 10.92
N VAL A 203 -9.44 8.86 11.50
CA VAL A 203 -8.35 8.13 12.16
C VAL A 203 -8.42 8.42 13.65
N PRO A 204 -8.88 7.49 14.49
CA PRO A 204 -8.88 7.70 15.95
C PRO A 204 -7.45 7.72 16.50
N SER A 205 -7.27 8.31 17.70
CA SER A 205 -5.97 8.36 18.37
C SER A 205 -5.42 6.95 18.71
N ASP A 206 -6.29 5.98 18.90
CA ASP A 206 -5.97 4.55 19.04
C ASP A 206 -6.90 3.76 18.13
N ILE A 207 -6.38 3.27 17.01
CA ILE A 207 -7.14 2.46 16.07
C ILE A 207 -7.55 1.16 16.76
N PRO A 208 -8.85 0.76 16.69
CA PRO A 208 -9.32 -0.47 17.31
C PRO A 208 -8.55 -1.69 16.79
N LYS A 209 -8.36 -2.65 17.67
CA LYS A 209 -7.61 -3.88 17.41
C LYS A 209 -8.30 -5.10 17.97
N LEU A 210 -8.29 -6.17 17.21
CA LEU A 210 -8.78 -7.50 17.58
C LEU A 210 -7.71 -8.54 17.20
N THR A 211 -7.61 -9.60 17.99
CA THR A 211 -6.92 -10.79 17.48
C THR A 211 -7.76 -11.47 16.40
N LEU A 212 -7.13 -12.25 15.52
CA LEU A 212 -7.85 -13.00 14.48
C LEU A 212 -8.97 -13.85 15.10
N ARG A 213 -8.73 -14.49 16.24
CA ARG A 213 -9.73 -15.33 16.90
C ARG A 213 -10.90 -14.52 17.48
N GLU A 214 -10.65 -13.38 18.10
CA GLU A 214 -11.71 -12.48 18.54
C GLU A 214 -12.56 -11.99 17.37
N ALA A 215 -11.92 -11.60 16.27
CA ALA A 215 -12.60 -11.19 15.05
C ALA A 215 -13.48 -12.32 14.50
N GLN A 216 -12.96 -13.54 14.40
CA GLN A 216 -13.70 -14.71 13.91
C GLN A 216 -14.89 -15.09 14.80
N VAL A 217 -14.73 -15.02 16.11
CA VAL A 217 -15.84 -15.24 17.05
C VAL A 217 -16.95 -14.20 16.87
N LEU A 218 -16.58 -12.91 16.73
CA LEU A 218 -17.56 -11.86 16.48
C LEU A 218 -18.28 -12.05 15.13
N ILE A 219 -17.55 -12.31 14.06
CA ILE A 219 -18.13 -12.55 12.72
C ILE A 219 -19.09 -13.74 12.77
N THR A 220 -18.65 -14.86 13.35
CA THR A 220 -19.48 -16.08 13.48
C THR A 220 -20.78 -15.78 14.22
N LYS A 221 -20.71 -15.05 15.35
CA LYS A 221 -21.87 -14.70 16.16
C LYS A 221 -22.88 -13.84 15.38
N GLU A 222 -22.41 -12.85 14.64
CA GLU A 222 -23.27 -11.88 13.97
C GLU A 222 -23.79 -12.39 12.61
N THR A 223 -23.00 -13.20 11.89
CA THR A 223 -23.36 -13.71 10.55
C THR A 223 -24.01 -15.08 10.58
N GLY A 224 -23.83 -15.84 11.66
CA GLY A 224 -24.26 -17.24 11.77
C GLY A 224 -23.40 -18.23 10.97
N LYS A 225 -22.35 -17.77 10.29
CA LYS A 225 -21.39 -18.62 9.56
C LYS A 225 -20.15 -18.86 10.41
N ASP A 226 -19.88 -20.11 10.74
CA ASP A 226 -18.69 -20.46 11.54
C ASP A 226 -17.42 -20.29 10.73
N CYS A 227 -16.58 -19.34 11.13
CA CYS A 227 -15.25 -19.09 10.61
C CYS A 227 -14.13 -19.22 11.67
N THR A 228 -14.45 -19.74 12.87
CA THR A 228 -13.55 -19.76 14.02
C THR A 228 -12.27 -20.59 13.81
N ASN A 229 -12.25 -21.52 12.86
CA ASN A 229 -11.10 -22.36 12.54
C ASN A 229 -10.39 -21.96 11.24
N GLU A 230 -10.83 -20.91 10.57
CA GLU A 230 -10.16 -20.45 9.36
C GLU A 230 -8.78 -19.89 9.67
N PRO A 231 -7.78 -20.18 8.84
CA PRO A 231 -6.41 -19.75 9.12
C PRO A 231 -6.15 -18.29 8.76
N ASP A 232 -7.12 -17.61 8.12
CA ASP A 232 -7.01 -16.25 7.61
C ASP A 232 -8.39 -15.59 7.50
N LEU A 233 -8.43 -14.31 7.09
CA LEU A 233 -9.65 -13.59 6.78
C LEU A 233 -9.99 -13.73 5.28
N GLU A 234 -11.26 -14.03 5.01
CA GLU A 234 -11.79 -13.93 3.65
C GLU A 234 -12.22 -12.48 3.33
N PRO A 235 -12.34 -12.09 2.05
CA PRO A 235 -12.73 -10.72 1.69
C PRO A 235 -14.07 -10.25 2.28
N GLU A 236 -15.00 -11.17 2.58
CA GLU A 236 -16.25 -10.82 3.25
C GLU A 236 -16.03 -10.49 4.72
N HIS A 237 -15.07 -11.15 5.39
CA HIS A 237 -14.68 -10.88 6.77
C HIS A 237 -14.01 -9.52 6.91
N GLU A 238 -13.12 -9.15 5.97
CA GLU A 238 -12.49 -7.83 5.95
C GLU A 238 -13.53 -6.70 5.83
N ARG A 239 -14.53 -6.86 4.96
CA ARG A 239 -15.61 -5.88 4.79
C ARG A 239 -16.43 -5.75 6.08
N TRP A 240 -16.82 -6.88 6.64
CA TRP A 240 -17.61 -6.91 7.87
C TRP A 240 -16.87 -6.22 9.04
N LEU A 241 -15.58 -6.51 9.21
CA LEU A 241 -14.75 -5.91 10.27
C LEU A 241 -14.60 -4.40 10.11
N CYS A 242 -14.46 -3.91 8.88
CA CYS A 242 -14.41 -2.46 8.63
C CYS A 242 -15.76 -1.78 8.96
N GLU A 243 -16.89 -2.40 8.62
CA GLU A 243 -18.22 -1.91 9.00
C GLU A 243 -18.41 -1.94 10.52
N TYR A 244 -17.99 -3.02 11.18
CA TYR A 244 -18.00 -3.14 12.63
C TYR A 244 -17.18 -2.02 13.30
N ALA A 245 -15.96 -1.78 12.82
CA ALA A 245 -15.09 -0.71 13.33
C ALA A 245 -15.74 0.67 13.18
N LYS A 246 -16.35 0.93 12.01
CA LYS A 246 -17.04 2.19 11.74
C LYS A 246 -18.23 2.40 12.66
N ASN A 247 -19.06 1.38 12.83
CA ASN A 247 -20.29 1.49 13.61
C ASN A 247 -20.04 1.50 15.14
N THR A 248 -19.00 0.79 15.61
CA THR A 248 -18.74 0.60 17.04
C THR A 248 -17.77 1.63 17.61
N PHE A 249 -16.76 2.03 16.83
CA PHE A 249 -15.64 2.88 17.27
C PHE A 249 -15.53 4.19 16.50
N ASP A 250 -16.43 4.44 15.54
CA ASP A 250 -16.32 5.54 14.57
C ASP A 250 -14.94 5.60 13.88
N SER A 251 -14.36 4.45 13.61
CA SER A 251 -13.06 4.30 12.95
C SER A 251 -13.20 3.76 11.53
N ASP A 252 -12.53 4.39 10.55
CA ASP A 252 -12.42 3.83 9.21
C ASP A 252 -11.40 2.69 9.13
N PHE A 253 -10.64 2.44 10.20
CA PHE A 253 -9.54 1.47 10.29
C PHE A 253 -9.74 0.47 11.42
N ILE A 254 -9.21 -0.74 11.26
CA ILE A 254 -9.10 -1.74 12.32
C ILE A 254 -7.87 -2.62 12.11
N PHE A 255 -7.10 -2.84 13.17
CA PHE A 255 -6.03 -3.83 13.18
C PHE A 255 -6.57 -5.23 13.51
N VAL A 256 -6.07 -6.23 12.81
CA VAL A 256 -6.23 -7.63 13.18
C VAL A 256 -4.85 -8.21 13.47
N THR A 257 -4.69 -8.89 14.60
CA THR A 257 -3.39 -9.37 15.09
C THR A 257 -3.41 -10.88 15.32
N ASN A 258 -2.25 -11.45 15.63
CA ASN A 258 -2.10 -12.85 16.04
C ASN A 258 -2.59 -13.86 14.99
N PHE A 259 -2.04 -13.75 13.78
CA PHE A 259 -2.26 -14.73 12.73
C PHE A 259 -1.49 -16.03 12.97
N PRO A 260 -2.01 -17.19 12.51
CA PRO A 260 -1.34 -18.48 12.67
C PRO A 260 0.07 -18.50 12.05
N THR A 261 1.03 -19.11 12.77
CA THR A 261 2.43 -19.25 12.33
C THR A 261 2.56 -19.98 10.98
N ALA A 262 1.65 -20.90 10.69
CA ALA A 262 1.64 -21.62 9.42
C ALA A 262 1.43 -20.70 8.22
N LYS A 263 0.68 -19.58 8.38
CA LYS A 263 0.32 -18.64 7.32
C LYS A 263 1.32 -17.49 7.15
N ARG A 264 2.12 -17.19 8.16
CA ARG A 264 3.06 -16.06 8.12
C ARG A 264 4.44 -16.49 7.65
N PRO A 265 5.23 -15.59 7.03
CA PRO A 265 6.59 -15.88 6.57
C PRO A 265 7.53 -16.31 7.70
N PHE A 266 8.65 -16.96 7.33
CA PHE A 266 9.61 -17.54 8.27
C PHE A 266 10.22 -16.53 9.25
N TYR A 267 10.34 -15.28 8.86
CA TYR A 267 10.93 -14.19 9.65
C TYR A 267 9.98 -13.57 10.68
N THR A 268 8.71 -14.01 10.74
CA THR A 268 7.72 -13.45 11.66
C THR A 268 7.90 -14.00 13.07
N TYR A 269 7.97 -13.12 14.08
CA TYR A 269 8.14 -13.49 15.47
C TYR A 269 6.89 -14.20 16.00
N ARG A 270 7.11 -15.32 16.73
CA ARG A 270 6.02 -16.10 17.33
C ARG A 270 5.59 -15.48 18.67
N ASP A 271 4.33 -15.64 19.01
CA ASP A 271 3.84 -15.27 20.32
C ASP A 271 4.46 -16.18 21.39
N GLU A 272 4.98 -15.61 22.47
CA GLU A 272 5.68 -16.38 23.51
C GLU A 272 4.72 -17.23 24.35
N LYS A 273 3.44 -16.84 24.44
CA LYS A 273 2.42 -17.57 25.21
C LYS A 273 1.82 -18.71 24.40
N ASP A 274 1.65 -18.48 23.10
CA ASP A 274 1.14 -19.48 22.16
C ASP A 274 1.91 -19.41 20.83
N PRO A 275 2.99 -20.20 20.65
CA PRO A 275 3.81 -20.19 19.46
C PRO A 275 3.11 -20.67 18.16
N THR A 276 1.86 -21.14 18.28
CA THR A 276 1.03 -21.43 17.09
C THR A 276 0.56 -20.17 16.39
N TYR A 277 0.64 -19.02 17.07
CA TYR A 277 0.37 -17.67 16.56
C TYR A 277 1.63 -16.85 16.47
N THR A 278 1.53 -15.74 15.73
CA THR A 278 2.62 -14.80 15.53
C THR A 278 2.25 -13.42 16.08
N LYS A 279 3.26 -12.57 16.29
CA LYS A 279 3.12 -11.12 16.50
C LYS A 279 3.02 -10.38 15.15
N GLY A 280 2.25 -10.96 14.23
CA GLY A 280 1.87 -10.36 12.97
C GLY A 280 0.55 -9.61 13.09
N PHE A 281 0.37 -8.59 12.25
CA PHE A 281 -0.86 -7.83 12.15
C PHE A 281 -1.13 -7.42 10.71
N ASP A 282 -2.41 -7.20 10.41
CA ASP A 282 -2.88 -6.55 9.20
C ASP A 282 -3.74 -5.34 9.58
N LEU A 283 -3.66 -4.28 8.78
CA LEU A 283 -4.52 -3.12 8.89
C LEU A 283 -5.58 -3.16 7.80
N LEU A 284 -6.83 -3.17 8.21
CA LEU A 284 -7.98 -3.14 7.32
C LEU A 284 -8.51 -1.71 7.21
N PHE A 285 -8.85 -1.31 5.99
CA PHE A 285 -9.41 -0.01 5.66
C PHE A 285 -10.48 -0.13 4.59
N ARG A 286 -11.70 0.33 4.89
CA ARG A 286 -12.83 0.34 3.96
C ARG A 286 -13.00 -0.98 3.19
N GLY A 287 -12.97 -2.10 3.93
CA GLY A 287 -13.27 -3.43 3.44
C GLY A 287 -12.12 -4.16 2.76
N VAL A 288 -10.86 -3.74 2.98
CA VAL A 288 -9.69 -4.45 2.46
C VAL A 288 -8.46 -4.26 3.35
N GLU A 289 -7.60 -5.25 3.39
CA GLU A 289 -6.24 -5.15 3.93
C GLU A 289 -5.42 -4.17 3.08
N ILE A 290 -4.87 -3.13 3.71
CA ILE A 290 -3.96 -2.16 3.08
C ILE A 290 -2.51 -2.32 3.52
N THR A 291 -2.28 -2.90 4.70
CA THR A 291 -0.96 -3.08 5.31
C THR A 291 -0.84 -4.46 5.92
N THR A 292 0.33 -5.07 5.77
CA THR A 292 0.77 -6.23 6.55
C THR A 292 2.05 -5.89 7.29
N GLY A 293 2.07 -6.15 8.59
CA GLY A 293 3.21 -5.88 9.45
C GLY A 293 3.46 -6.98 10.48
N ALA A 294 4.61 -6.93 11.16
CA ALA A 294 4.95 -7.84 12.23
C ALA A 294 6.17 -7.40 13.03
N GLN A 295 6.30 -7.90 14.25
CA GLN A 295 7.58 -8.09 14.90
C GLN A 295 8.35 -9.21 14.18
N ARG A 296 9.67 -9.07 14.05
CA ARG A 296 10.51 -10.04 13.35
C ARG A 296 11.34 -10.87 14.33
N ILE A 297 11.69 -12.09 13.90
CA ILE A 297 12.70 -12.89 14.62
C ILE A 297 14.05 -12.17 14.46
N HIS A 298 14.70 -11.86 15.57
CA HIS A 298 15.98 -11.16 15.59
C HIS A 298 17.13 -12.05 16.07
N ASP A 299 16.82 -13.14 16.75
CA ASP A 299 17.79 -14.15 17.15
C ASP A 299 18.17 -15.05 15.96
N TYR A 300 19.47 -15.28 15.75
CA TYR A 300 19.98 -16.03 14.61
C TYR A 300 19.52 -17.49 14.62
N ASP A 301 19.62 -18.17 15.77
CA ASP A 301 19.32 -19.60 15.87
C ASP A 301 17.83 -19.86 15.72
N ALA A 302 17.00 -18.99 16.31
CA ALA A 302 15.54 -19.01 16.15
C ALA A 302 15.14 -18.76 14.69
N LEU A 303 15.82 -17.85 13.99
CA LEU A 303 15.56 -17.54 12.57
C LEU A 303 15.89 -18.73 11.68
N VAL A 304 17.06 -19.35 11.87
CA VAL A 304 17.47 -20.56 11.14
C VAL A 304 16.50 -21.72 11.39
N SER A 305 16.11 -21.93 12.64
CA SER A 305 15.12 -22.96 13.00
C SER A 305 13.79 -22.73 12.26
N SER A 306 13.30 -21.49 12.26
CA SER A 306 12.06 -21.11 11.54
C SER A 306 12.16 -21.35 10.03
N MET A 307 13.31 -21.07 9.41
CA MET A 307 13.56 -21.35 8.00
C MET A 307 13.52 -22.86 7.71
N GLN A 308 14.15 -23.66 8.56
CA GLN A 308 14.17 -25.13 8.42
C GLN A 308 12.76 -25.73 8.55
N GLU A 309 11.96 -25.27 9.50
CA GLU A 309 10.54 -25.67 9.62
C GLU A 309 9.73 -25.37 8.37
N LYS A 310 10.01 -24.23 7.71
CA LYS A 310 9.41 -23.84 6.42
C LYS A 310 10.07 -24.53 5.22
N LYS A 311 11.07 -25.43 5.44
CA LYS A 311 11.81 -26.19 4.41
C LYS A 311 12.57 -25.30 3.43
N LEU A 312 13.06 -24.15 3.91
CA LEU A 312 13.88 -23.23 3.13
C LEU A 312 15.34 -23.65 3.21
N ASP A 313 16.06 -23.50 2.09
CA ASP A 313 17.50 -23.72 2.03
C ASP A 313 18.23 -22.50 2.62
N THR A 314 18.79 -22.65 3.82
CA THR A 314 19.46 -21.57 4.54
C THR A 314 20.73 -21.06 3.85
N GLU A 315 21.37 -21.86 2.98
CA GLU A 315 22.57 -21.42 2.24
C GLU A 315 22.24 -20.33 1.24
N LYS A 316 21.08 -20.41 0.60
CA LYS A 316 20.58 -19.37 -0.31
C LYS A 316 20.37 -18.02 0.39
N PHE A 317 20.06 -18.02 1.68
CA PHE A 317 19.88 -16.84 2.51
C PHE A 317 21.14 -16.43 3.30
N SER A 318 22.30 -17.02 2.99
CA SER A 318 23.55 -16.75 3.73
C SER A 318 23.90 -15.28 3.81
N TYR A 319 23.67 -14.49 2.74
CA TYR A 319 23.88 -13.04 2.73
C TYR A 319 22.98 -12.32 3.74
N TYR A 320 21.69 -12.67 3.79
CA TYR A 320 20.73 -12.13 4.77
C TYR A 320 21.09 -12.54 6.20
N LEU A 321 21.35 -13.84 6.41
CA LEU A 321 21.69 -14.39 7.72
C LEU A 321 22.99 -13.83 8.31
N GLN A 322 23.89 -13.29 7.48
CA GLN A 322 25.12 -12.65 7.94
C GLN A 322 24.85 -11.48 8.89
N ALA A 323 23.79 -10.69 8.64
CA ALA A 323 23.41 -9.60 9.54
C ALA A 323 23.04 -10.11 10.94
N PHE A 324 22.27 -11.20 11.01
CA PHE A 324 21.79 -11.78 12.26
C PHE A 324 22.92 -12.48 13.06
N LYS A 325 23.87 -13.08 12.38
CA LYS A 325 25.09 -13.64 13.03
C LYS A 325 25.89 -12.59 13.79
N SER A 326 25.82 -11.34 13.38
CA SER A 326 26.52 -10.21 13.99
C SER A 326 25.71 -9.51 15.09
N GLY A 327 24.51 -10.02 15.38
CA GLY A 327 23.60 -9.47 16.37
C GLY A 327 22.64 -8.43 15.77
N MET A 328 21.34 -8.67 15.90
CA MET A 328 20.28 -7.76 15.48
C MET A 328 19.41 -7.37 16.69
N PRO A 329 18.99 -6.11 16.82
CA PRO A 329 18.05 -5.72 17.85
C PRO A 329 16.67 -6.33 17.59
N PRO A 330 15.80 -6.46 18.61
CA PRO A 330 14.38 -6.68 18.38
C PRO A 330 13.84 -5.62 17.41
N HIS A 331 13.20 -6.03 16.34
CA HIS A 331 12.75 -5.14 15.28
C HIS A 331 11.44 -5.61 14.66
N GLY A 332 10.81 -4.71 13.93
CA GLY A 332 9.59 -4.95 13.21
C GLY A 332 9.29 -3.87 12.21
N GLY A 333 8.30 -4.09 11.39
CA GLY A 333 7.89 -3.15 10.36
C GLY A 333 6.67 -3.61 9.60
N PHE A 334 6.30 -2.82 8.61
CA PHE A 334 5.17 -3.11 7.74
C PHE A 334 5.46 -2.75 6.28
N GLY A 335 4.59 -3.24 5.39
CA GLY A 335 4.49 -2.81 4.00
C GLY A 335 3.08 -2.36 3.69
N LEU A 336 2.93 -1.19 3.08
CA LEU A 336 1.67 -0.54 2.71
C LEU A 336 1.62 -0.34 1.19
N GLY A 337 0.57 -0.87 0.54
CA GLY A 337 0.37 -0.73 -0.91
C GLY A 337 -0.23 0.63 -1.28
N LEU A 338 0.51 1.46 -2.04
CA LEU A 338 0.09 2.81 -2.43
C LEU A 338 -1.19 2.83 -3.26
N GLU A 339 -1.28 1.98 -4.28
CA GLU A 339 -2.43 1.93 -5.19
C GLU A 339 -3.69 1.44 -4.46
N ARG A 340 -3.54 0.46 -3.57
CA ARG A 340 -4.65 -0.08 -2.76
C ARG A 340 -5.16 0.97 -1.78
N LEU A 341 -4.26 1.66 -1.07
CA LEU A 341 -4.62 2.79 -0.20
C LEU A 341 -5.33 3.89 -0.99
N THR A 342 -4.77 4.31 -2.14
CA THR A 342 -5.35 5.34 -3.00
C THR A 342 -6.76 4.95 -3.46
N ALA A 343 -6.94 3.72 -3.96
CA ALA A 343 -8.23 3.23 -4.42
C ALA A 343 -9.29 3.28 -3.30
N LYS A 344 -8.93 2.83 -2.09
CA LYS A 344 -9.85 2.82 -0.96
C LYS A 344 -10.14 4.20 -0.37
N LEU A 345 -9.16 5.10 -0.37
CA LEU A 345 -9.38 6.51 -0.01
C LEU A 345 -10.43 7.17 -0.91
N LEU A 346 -10.44 6.83 -2.19
CA LEU A 346 -11.25 7.50 -3.21
C LEU A 346 -12.50 6.72 -3.63
N GLY A 347 -12.77 5.55 -3.01
CA GLY A 347 -13.91 4.71 -3.37
C GLY A 347 -13.80 4.10 -4.77
N ILE A 348 -12.57 3.95 -5.30
CA ILE A 348 -12.30 3.33 -6.59
C ILE A 348 -12.40 1.81 -6.45
N GLU A 349 -13.25 1.19 -7.26
CA GLU A 349 -13.47 -0.25 -7.21
C GLU A 349 -12.33 -1.06 -7.83
N ASN A 350 -11.78 -0.57 -8.93
CA ASN A 350 -10.71 -1.24 -9.67
C ASN A 350 -9.36 -0.56 -9.40
N VAL A 351 -8.45 -1.24 -8.71
CA VAL A 351 -7.12 -0.73 -8.36
C VAL A 351 -6.30 -0.26 -9.57
N LYS A 352 -6.61 -0.74 -10.78
CA LYS A 352 -5.97 -0.30 -12.02
C LYS A 352 -6.19 1.19 -12.31
N GLU A 353 -7.32 1.76 -11.87
CA GLU A 353 -7.56 3.20 -11.99
C GLU A 353 -6.73 4.05 -11.00
N ALA A 354 -6.16 3.42 -9.96
CA ALA A 354 -5.25 4.04 -9.01
C ALA A 354 -3.76 3.82 -9.35
N ALA A 355 -3.46 3.20 -10.49
CA ALA A 355 -2.11 3.04 -11.02
C ALA A 355 -1.98 3.84 -12.34
N LEU A 356 -0.89 4.64 -12.46
CA LEU A 356 -0.66 5.46 -13.68
C LEU A 356 -0.55 4.58 -14.93
N PHE A 357 0.18 3.48 -14.84
CA PHE A 357 0.41 2.53 -15.93
C PHE A 357 0.30 1.11 -15.37
N PRO A 358 -0.92 0.60 -15.14
CA PRO A 358 -1.12 -0.68 -14.47
C PRO A 358 -0.58 -1.86 -15.29
N ARG A 359 0.05 -2.82 -14.60
CA ARG A 359 0.52 -4.09 -15.15
C ARG A 359 -0.28 -5.22 -14.55
N ASP A 360 -0.78 -6.11 -15.39
CA ASP A 360 -1.42 -7.37 -14.99
C ASP A 360 -1.10 -8.47 -16.01
N MET A 361 -1.59 -9.69 -15.75
CA MET A 361 -1.29 -10.85 -16.60
C MET A 361 -1.71 -10.69 -18.07
N ASN A 362 -2.59 -9.73 -18.38
CA ASN A 362 -3.12 -9.50 -19.71
C ASN A 362 -2.61 -8.19 -20.34
N ARG A 363 -1.85 -7.37 -19.60
CA ARG A 363 -1.44 -6.04 -20.03
C ARG A 363 -0.06 -5.66 -19.52
N ILE A 364 0.78 -5.19 -20.45
CA ILE A 364 1.99 -4.43 -20.15
C ILE A 364 1.71 -2.97 -20.57
N ASP A 365 2.14 -2.51 -21.73
CA ASP A 365 1.76 -1.19 -22.24
C ASP A 365 0.45 -1.24 -23.03
N ASN A 366 0.23 -2.36 -23.71
CA ASN A 366 -0.99 -2.68 -24.42
C ASN A 366 -1.57 -4.00 -23.91
N LEU A 367 -2.80 -4.30 -24.30
CA LEU A 367 -3.37 -5.63 -24.12
C LEU A 367 -2.48 -6.66 -24.83
N LEU A 368 -2.14 -7.74 -24.16
CA LEU A 368 -1.29 -8.82 -24.66
C LEU A 368 -2.07 -9.81 -25.53
#